data_414a7d146ebbbab66af1cd6487562de5
#
_entry.id   414a7d146ebbbab66af1cd6487562de5
#
_cell.length_a   1.000
_cell.length_b   1.000
_cell.length_c   1.000
_cell.angle_alpha   90.00
_cell.angle_beta   90.00
_cell.angle_gamma   90.00
#
_symmetry.space_group_name_H-M   'P 1'
#
loop_
_entity.id
_entity.type
_entity.pdbx_description
1 polymer ?
#
loop_
_entity_poly.entity_id
_entity_poly.type
_entity_poly.pdbx_seq_one_letter_code
_entity_poly.pdbx_strand_id
1 'polypeptide(L)'
;MRNHLYISLSIFFFNGCVNMEWRGGMIPHVGLSKDAPTNRQTIVNDSVPLRESANQWNQYRGPNRDGHIPAQGIAINWEDKPKALWKVPAGKGHSSVLIAGNTVYTLEQIGNDETLFARNLSNGKEKWKIAQQTKWNDMMSGTGPRSTPTLLDGKLYTLFSNGVLCRVNAKTGKLDWEIKTVDSDYEFPEWGISCSPLIWNELIILNLGPN
;
A
#
# COMPACT_ATOMS: atom_id res chain seq x y z
N MET A 1 -10.81 -10.26 33.48
CA MET A 1 -10.33 -10.86 32.23
C MET A 1 -9.45 -9.80 31.56
N ARG A 2 -8.15 -10.06 31.43
CA ARG A 2 -7.23 -9.13 30.78
C ARG A 2 -7.30 -9.41 29.28
N ASN A 3 -7.85 -8.48 28.53
CA ASN A 3 -7.80 -8.52 27.07
C ASN A 3 -6.35 -8.27 26.64
N HIS A 4 -5.70 -9.30 26.13
CA HIS A 4 -4.40 -9.15 25.50
C HIS A 4 -4.64 -8.69 24.06
N LEU A 5 -4.20 -7.48 23.75
CA LEU A 5 -4.16 -6.96 22.39
C LEU A 5 -2.99 -7.66 21.66
N TYR A 6 -3.30 -8.48 20.69
CA TYR A 6 -2.30 -9.07 19.79
C TYR A 6 -2.18 -8.17 18.56
N ILE A 7 -0.99 -7.69 18.28
CA ILE A 7 -0.67 -7.01 17.03
C ILE A 7 0.20 -7.96 16.23
N SER A 8 -0.34 -8.49 15.13
CA SER A 8 0.44 -9.29 14.20
C SER A 8 1.08 -8.38 13.17
N LEU A 9 2.40 -8.38 13.10
CA LEU A 9 3.18 -7.71 12.07
C LEU A 9 3.83 -8.77 11.19
N SER A 10 3.34 -8.92 9.97
CA SER A 10 3.92 -9.86 9.02
C SER A 10 4.95 -9.15 8.15
N ILE A 11 6.18 -9.63 8.18
CA ILE A 11 7.29 -9.13 7.38
C ILE A 11 7.66 -10.21 6.37
N PHE A 12 7.52 -9.91 5.10
CA PHE A 12 7.86 -10.82 4.03
C PHE A 12 9.25 -10.49 3.48
N PHE A 13 10.16 -11.46 3.57
CA PHE A 13 11.44 -11.38 2.88
C PHE A 13 11.30 -12.01 1.49
N PHE A 14 12.07 -11.55 0.54
CA PHE A 14 12.11 -12.19 -0.79
C PHE A 14 12.50 -13.68 -0.73
N ASN A 15 13.07 -14.14 0.39
CA ASN A 15 13.50 -15.53 0.63
C ASN A 15 12.89 -16.18 1.90
N GLY A 16 11.80 -15.63 2.47
CA GLY A 16 11.15 -16.24 3.64
C GLY A 16 10.21 -15.32 4.39
N CYS A 17 9.33 -15.90 5.19
CA CYS A 17 8.40 -15.16 6.07
C CYS A 17 8.94 -15.10 7.49
N VAL A 18 8.85 -13.93 8.13
CA VAL A 18 9.09 -13.75 9.57
C VAL A 18 7.83 -13.19 10.19
N ASN A 19 7.25 -13.93 11.11
CA ASN A 19 6.13 -13.44 11.92
C ASN A 19 6.66 -12.83 13.22
N MET A 20 6.26 -11.59 13.51
CA MET A 20 6.50 -10.96 14.80
C MET A 20 5.22 -10.97 15.61
N GLU A 21 5.24 -11.64 16.76
CA GLU A 21 4.13 -11.61 17.71
C GLU A 21 4.46 -10.65 18.86
N TRP A 22 3.52 -9.78 19.19
CA TRP A 22 3.57 -8.94 20.38
C TRP A 22 2.80 -9.62 21.52
N ARG A 23 3.49 -10.14 22.51
CA ARG A 23 2.90 -10.67 23.73
C ARG A 23 3.11 -9.68 24.86
N GLY A 24 2.12 -8.85 25.14
CA GLY A 24 1.90 -8.12 26.40
C GLY A 24 3.11 -7.52 27.11
N GLY A 25 4.12 -7.01 26.42
CA GLY A 25 5.30 -6.37 26.99
C GLY A 25 6.02 -5.52 25.94
N MET A 26 6.85 -4.56 26.39
CA MET A 26 7.50 -3.56 25.54
C MET A 26 8.65 -4.10 24.64
N ILE A 27 8.81 -5.42 24.49
CA ILE A 27 9.86 -6.01 23.66
C ILE A 27 9.24 -7.00 22.69
N PRO A 28 9.40 -6.83 21.36
CA PRO A 28 8.92 -7.79 20.39
C PRO A 28 9.72 -9.10 20.46
N HIS A 29 9.01 -10.22 20.55
CA HIS A 29 9.61 -11.53 20.38
C HIS A 29 9.58 -11.90 18.89
N VAL A 30 10.75 -12.10 18.31
CA VAL A 30 10.90 -12.59 16.95
C VAL A 30 10.89 -14.11 16.98
N GLY A 31 9.77 -14.73 16.57
CA GLY A 31 9.68 -16.16 16.32
C GLY A 31 10.23 -16.47 14.93
N LEU A 32 11.30 -17.25 14.84
CA LEU A 32 11.78 -17.78 13.56
C LEU A 32 11.03 -19.09 13.26
N SER A 33 10.45 -19.21 12.05
CA SER A 33 9.99 -20.49 11.55
C SER A 33 11.15 -21.50 11.56
N LYS A 34 10.88 -22.74 11.96
CA LYS A 34 11.89 -23.80 12.06
C LYS A 34 12.56 -24.16 10.72
N ASP A 35 12.04 -23.65 9.61
CA ASP A 35 12.47 -23.96 8.26
C ASP A 35 13.24 -22.81 7.57
N ALA A 36 13.66 -21.78 8.33
CA ALA A 36 14.43 -20.67 7.76
C ALA A 36 15.91 -21.08 7.58
N PRO A 37 16.52 -20.87 6.41
CA PRO A 37 17.93 -21.14 6.20
C PRO A 37 18.80 -20.28 7.11
N THR A 38 19.71 -20.93 7.85
CA THR A 38 20.58 -20.33 8.87
C THR A 38 21.79 -19.60 8.26
N ASN A 39 21.59 -18.70 7.32
CA ASN A 39 22.69 -17.84 6.87
C ASN A 39 22.37 -16.36 7.17
N ARG A 40 22.67 -15.94 8.42
CA ARG A 40 22.61 -14.55 8.84
C ARG A 40 23.86 -13.83 8.39
N GLN A 41 23.79 -13.09 7.32
CA GLN A 41 24.63 -11.91 7.15
C GLN A 41 23.85 -10.70 7.64
N THR A 42 24.24 -10.12 8.77
CA THR A 42 23.76 -8.83 9.22
C THR A 42 24.43 -7.78 8.35
N ILE A 43 23.77 -7.38 7.27
CA ILE A 43 24.19 -6.22 6.49
C ILE A 43 23.53 -5.02 7.17
N VAL A 44 24.27 -4.34 8.04
CA VAL A 44 23.92 -2.99 8.47
C VAL A 44 24.37 -2.06 7.33
N ASN A 45 23.47 -1.84 6.39
CA ASN A 45 23.66 -0.78 5.40
C ASN A 45 22.88 0.44 5.91
N ASP A 46 23.59 1.47 6.36
CA ASP A 46 23.06 2.80 6.68
C ASP A 46 22.60 3.57 5.41
N SER A 47 22.21 2.88 4.35
CA SER A 47 21.65 3.51 3.19
C SER A 47 20.20 3.88 3.47
N VAL A 48 19.99 5.16 3.72
CA VAL A 48 18.66 5.80 3.66
C VAL A 48 17.99 5.38 2.35
N PRO A 49 16.72 4.89 2.38
CA PRO A 49 16.02 4.49 1.16
C PRO A 49 16.13 5.58 0.11
N LEU A 50 16.49 5.22 -1.11
CA LEU A 50 16.61 6.12 -2.23
C LEU A 50 15.29 6.91 -2.39
N ARG A 51 15.36 8.20 -2.11
CA ARG A 51 14.25 9.14 -2.37
C ARG A 51 14.10 9.24 -3.88
N GLU A 52 13.11 8.60 -4.43
CA GLU A 52 12.63 8.98 -5.75
C GLU A 52 12.26 10.47 -5.71
N SER A 53 12.62 11.20 -6.74
CA SER A 53 12.63 12.66 -6.87
C SER A 53 11.61 13.43 -6.01
N ALA A 54 12.00 14.62 -5.53
CA ALA A 54 11.24 15.52 -4.64
C ALA A 54 9.81 15.92 -5.10
N ASN A 55 9.40 15.50 -6.30
CA ASN A 55 8.10 15.84 -6.91
C ASN A 55 7.18 14.62 -7.07
N GLN A 56 7.33 13.59 -6.24
CA GLN A 56 6.50 12.40 -6.31
C GLN A 56 5.70 12.22 -5.01
N TRP A 57 4.45 11.84 -5.17
CA TRP A 57 3.57 11.38 -4.09
C TRP A 57 3.35 9.88 -4.28
N ASN A 58 4.36 9.09 -3.92
CA ASN A 58 4.53 7.70 -4.36
C ASN A 58 4.01 6.63 -3.39
N GLN A 59 3.47 7.03 -2.22
CA GLN A 59 2.92 6.13 -1.22
C GLN A 59 1.93 6.85 -0.29
N TYR A 60 1.32 6.12 0.64
CA TYR A 60 0.43 6.68 1.64
C TYR A 60 1.15 7.78 2.45
N ARG A 61 0.54 8.96 2.49
CA ARG A 61 1.07 10.18 3.13
C ARG A 61 2.40 10.67 2.53
N GLY A 62 2.65 10.37 1.26
CA GLY A 62 3.78 10.93 0.51
C GLY A 62 5.12 10.24 0.74
N PRO A 63 6.21 10.80 0.20
CA PRO A 63 7.51 10.12 0.11
C PRO A 63 8.13 9.77 1.47
N ASN A 64 7.82 10.53 2.52
CA ASN A 64 8.30 10.28 3.87
C ASN A 64 7.23 9.67 4.79
N ARG A 65 6.02 9.41 4.31
CA ARG A 65 4.84 8.96 5.08
C ARG A 65 4.43 9.91 6.23
N ASP A 66 4.86 11.15 6.18
CA ASP A 66 4.61 12.19 7.19
C ASP A 66 3.50 13.18 6.79
N GLY A 67 3.02 13.08 5.55
CA GLY A 67 2.00 13.98 5.01
C GLY A 67 2.56 15.30 4.49
N HIS A 68 3.89 15.45 4.42
CA HIS A 68 4.53 16.66 3.96
C HIS A 68 5.14 16.47 2.57
N ILE A 69 5.07 17.51 1.76
CA ILE A 69 5.80 17.63 0.51
C ILE A 69 6.47 19.00 0.49
N PRO A 70 7.78 19.10 0.22
CA PRO A 70 8.40 20.40 0.01
C PRO A 70 7.85 20.97 -1.29
N ALA A 71 6.86 21.85 -1.17
CA ALA A 71 6.24 22.49 -2.30
C ALA A 71 6.76 23.92 -2.45
N GLN A 72 7.19 24.28 -3.65
CA GLN A 72 7.57 25.64 -4.01
C GLN A 72 6.55 26.20 -5.03
N GLY A 73 6.23 27.49 -4.92
CA GLY A 73 5.37 28.15 -5.90
C GLY A 73 3.88 27.81 -5.79
N ILE A 74 3.43 27.28 -4.64
CA ILE A 74 1.98 27.14 -4.39
C ILE A 74 1.41 28.55 -4.16
N ALA A 75 0.40 28.92 -4.96
CA ALA A 75 -0.37 30.12 -4.71
C ALA A 75 -1.13 29.96 -3.39
N ILE A 76 -0.86 30.85 -2.44
CA ILE A 76 -1.57 30.93 -1.15
C ILE A 76 -2.75 31.89 -1.20
N ASN A 77 -2.83 32.71 -2.25
CA ASN A 77 -3.93 33.62 -2.52
C ASN A 77 -4.82 33.03 -3.61
N TRP A 78 -6.06 32.72 -3.25
CA TRP A 78 -7.04 32.05 -4.12
C TRP A 78 -8.12 33.06 -4.57
N GLU A 79 -7.72 34.19 -5.07
CA GLU A 79 -8.66 35.18 -5.65
C GLU A 79 -9.44 34.57 -6.82
N ASP A 80 -8.75 33.78 -7.63
CA ASP A 80 -9.35 32.94 -8.67
C ASP A 80 -9.41 31.47 -8.22
N LYS A 81 -10.58 30.85 -8.33
CA LYS A 81 -10.73 29.42 -8.08
C LYS A 81 -9.85 28.62 -9.04
N PRO A 82 -9.12 27.59 -8.56
CA PRO A 82 -8.33 26.76 -9.45
C PRO A 82 -9.23 26.07 -10.48
N LYS A 83 -8.80 26.10 -11.74
CA LYS A 83 -9.51 25.43 -12.84
C LYS A 83 -9.15 23.95 -12.86
N ALA A 84 -10.18 23.08 -12.88
CA ALA A 84 -9.96 21.65 -13.10
C ALA A 84 -9.40 21.45 -14.52
N LEU A 85 -8.25 20.79 -14.63
CA LEU A 85 -7.66 20.42 -15.93
C LEU A 85 -8.47 19.32 -16.60
N TRP A 86 -8.98 18.38 -15.79
CA TRP A 86 -9.84 17.29 -16.24
C TRP A 86 -10.63 16.73 -15.06
N LYS A 87 -11.67 15.95 -15.38
CA LYS A 87 -12.49 15.22 -14.42
C LYS A 87 -12.88 13.89 -15.04
N VAL A 88 -12.73 12.81 -14.29
CA VAL A 88 -13.15 11.46 -14.68
C VAL A 88 -14.01 10.86 -13.58
N PRO A 89 -14.97 9.98 -13.90
CA PRO A 89 -15.66 9.19 -12.90
C PRO A 89 -14.66 8.35 -12.12
N ALA A 90 -14.84 8.28 -10.80
CA ALA A 90 -14.07 7.42 -9.92
C ALA A 90 -14.97 6.38 -9.26
N GLY A 91 -14.42 5.22 -8.93
CA GLY A 91 -15.06 4.22 -8.10
C GLY A 91 -15.11 4.62 -6.63
N LYS A 92 -15.66 3.74 -5.79
CA LYS A 92 -15.69 3.92 -4.35
C LYS A 92 -14.35 3.50 -3.72
N GLY A 93 -14.06 4.00 -2.52
CA GLY A 93 -12.88 3.62 -1.75
C GLY A 93 -12.26 4.77 -0.98
N HIS A 94 -11.24 4.46 -0.19
CA HIS A 94 -10.53 5.38 0.70
C HIS A 94 -9.02 5.40 0.40
N SER A 95 -8.61 4.75 -0.68
CA SER A 95 -7.22 4.78 -1.15
C SER A 95 -6.79 6.19 -1.50
N SER A 96 -5.59 6.57 -1.11
CA SER A 96 -5.00 7.84 -1.52
C SER A 96 -4.55 7.79 -2.99
N VAL A 97 -4.49 8.95 -3.61
CA VAL A 97 -3.98 9.11 -4.97
C VAL A 97 -2.46 9.13 -4.95
N LEU A 98 -1.81 8.37 -5.84
CA LEU A 98 -0.37 8.47 -6.08
C LEU A 98 -0.09 9.28 -7.34
N ILE A 99 1.01 10.02 -7.32
CA ILE A 99 1.48 10.78 -8.48
C ILE A 99 2.98 10.50 -8.66
N ALA A 100 3.35 10.01 -9.85
CA ALA A 100 4.74 9.82 -10.21
C ALA A 100 4.95 10.15 -11.70
N GLY A 101 5.82 11.10 -11.97
CA GLY A 101 6.02 11.63 -13.31
C GLY A 101 4.70 12.10 -13.94
N ASN A 102 4.40 11.62 -15.14
CA ASN A 102 3.13 11.95 -15.83
C ASN A 102 2.04 10.87 -15.63
N THR A 103 1.97 10.27 -14.42
CA THR A 103 0.99 9.23 -14.14
C THR A 103 0.36 9.41 -12.76
N VAL A 104 -0.96 9.28 -12.72
CA VAL A 104 -1.78 9.18 -11.52
C VAL A 104 -2.19 7.73 -11.35
N TYR A 105 -2.02 7.18 -10.14
CA TYR A 105 -2.49 5.84 -9.79
C TYR A 105 -3.56 5.94 -8.70
N THR A 106 -4.61 5.16 -8.85
CA THR A 106 -5.72 5.06 -7.88
C THR A 106 -6.16 3.62 -7.72
N LEU A 107 -6.57 3.24 -6.52
CA LEU A 107 -7.20 1.94 -6.25
C LEU A 107 -8.66 2.20 -5.90
N GLU A 108 -9.57 1.63 -6.68
CA GLU A 108 -10.99 1.99 -6.67
C GLU A 108 -11.87 0.73 -6.74
N GLN A 109 -13.02 0.74 -6.08
CA GLN A 109 -14.03 -0.29 -6.23
C GLN A 109 -14.91 -0.02 -7.44
N ILE A 110 -14.88 -0.90 -8.43
CA ILE A 110 -15.73 -0.87 -9.62
C ILE A 110 -16.59 -2.15 -9.62
N GLY A 111 -17.87 -2.00 -9.33
CA GLY A 111 -18.75 -3.17 -9.22
C GLY A 111 -18.32 -4.12 -8.11
N ASN A 112 -17.91 -5.34 -8.46
CA ASN A 112 -17.41 -6.36 -7.54
C ASN A 112 -15.88 -6.50 -7.54
N ASP A 113 -15.17 -5.59 -8.19
CA ASP A 113 -13.72 -5.64 -8.32
C ASP A 113 -13.06 -4.41 -7.70
N GLU A 114 -11.99 -4.62 -6.95
CA GLU A 114 -11.04 -3.56 -6.64
C GLU A 114 -10.08 -3.41 -7.82
N THR A 115 -10.03 -2.22 -8.37
CA THR A 115 -9.29 -1.96 -9.62
C THR A 115 -8.21 -0.91 -9.40
N LEU A 116 -6.98 -1.28 -9.68
CA LEU A 116 -5.83 -0.38 -9.74
C LEU A 116 -5.78 0.27 -11.12
N PHE A 117 -5.88 1.59 -11.17
CA PHE A 117 -5.80 2.37 -12.40
C PHE A 117 -4.48 3.11 -12.50
N ALA A 118 -3.98 3.25 -13.71
CA ALA A 118 -3.00 4.24 -14.10
C ALA A 118 -3.63 5.18 -15.14
N ARG A 119 -3.58 6.48 -14.86
CA ARG A 119 -4.10 7.52 -15.74
C ARG A 119 -3.04 8.56 -16.05
N ASN A 120 -3.14 9.17 -17.21
CA ASN A 120 -2.27 10.27 -17.59
C ASN A 120 -2.57 11.50 -16.73
N LEU A 121 -1.55 12.09 -16.11
CA LEU A 121 -1.68 13.25 -15.21
C LEU A 121 -2.22 14.49 -15.94
N SER A 122 -1.89 14.69 -17.21
CA SER A 122 -2.26 15.93 -17.93
C SER A 122 -3.70 15.92 -18.45
N ASN A 123 -4.33 14.74 -18.65
CA ASN A 123 -5.64 14.66 -19.30
C ASN A 123 -6.59 13.60 -18.74
N GLY A 124 -6.20 12.84 -17.70
CA GLY A 124 -7.01 11.82 -17.04
C GLY A 124 -7.26 10.54 -17.86
N LYS A 125 -6.73 10.42 -19.09
CA LYS A 125 -6.94 9.22 -19.92
C LYS A 125 -6.32 7.98 -19.27
N GLU A 126 -7.07 6.88 -19.27
CA GLU A 126 -6.58 5.57 -18.80
C GLU A 126 -5.38 5.13 -19.64
N LYS A 127 -4.31 4.71 -18.95
CA LYS A 127 -3.14 4.07 -19.55
C LYS A 127 -3.26 2.56 -19.47
N TRP A 128 -3.62 2.08 -18.29
CA TRP A 128 -3.88 0.67 -18.00
C TRP A 128 -4.67 0.52 -16.70
N LYS A 129 -5.22 -0.67 -16.47
CA LYS A 129 -5.86 -1.07 -15.23
C LYS A 129 -5.67 -2.55 -14.95
N ILE A 130 -5.75 -2.92 -13.66
CA ILE A 130 -5.76 -4.29 -13.17
C ILE A 130 -6.91 -4.43 -12.18
N ALA A 131 -7.72 -5.46 -12.34
CA ALA A 131 -8.84 -5.75 -11.47
C ALA A 131 -8.55 -7.00 -10.63
N GLN A 132 -8.90 -6.95 -9.36
CA GLN A 132 -8.94 -8.07 -8.42
C GLN A 132 -10.39 -8.28 -8.00
N GLN A 133 -10.90 -9.50 -8.20
CA GLN A 133 -12.26 -9.85 -7.79
C GLN A 133 -12.33 -9.86 -6.25
N THR A 134 -12.71 -8.74 -5.69
CA THR A 134 -12.95 -8.55 -4.28
C THR A 134 -13.75 -7.28 -4.03
N LYS A 135 -14.50 -7.29 -2.94
CA LYS A 135 -15.29 -6.14 -2.53
C LYS A 135 -15.34 -6.10 -1.01
N TRP A 136 -14.81 -5.04 -0.47
CA TRP A 136 -15.00 -4.74 0.94
C TRP A 136 -16.17 -3.76 1.13
N ASN A 137 -16.96 -4.02 2.15
CA ASN A 137 -18.03 -3.11 2.55
C ASN A 137 -18.26 -3.23 4.05
N ASP A 138 -18.24 -2.12 4.74
CA ASP A 138 -18.66 -2.04 6.13
C ASP A 138 -19.75 -0.97 6.32
N MET A 139 -20.43 -1.04 7.47
CA MET A 139 -21.60 -0.21 7.73
C MET A 139 -21.25 1.26 7.94
N MET A 140 -20.07 1.57 8.46
CA MET A 140 -19.72 2.94 8.86
C MET A 140 -18.94 3.69 7.77
N SER A 141 -17.99 3.03 7.12
CA SER A 141 -17.15 3.67 6.11
C SER A 141 -17.51 3.29 4.67
N GLY A 142 -18.41 2.32 4.48
CA GLY A 142 -18.95 1.95 3.18
C GLY A 142 -18.02 1.07 2.36
N THR A 143 -18.14 1.18 1.03
CA THR A 143 -17.55 0.23 0.08
C THR A 143 -16.20 0.68 -0.42
N GLY A 144 -15.28 -0.28 -0.63
CA GLY A 144 -14.07 -0.17 -1.44
C GLY A 144 -12.76 -0.24 -0.65
N PRO A 145 -11.63 -0.24 -1.34
CA PRO A 145 -10.31 -0.42 -0.74
C PRO A 145 -9.94 0.71 0.23
N ARG A 146 -9.20 0.35 1.29
CA ARG A 146 -8.64 1.28 2.27
C ARG A 146 -7.13 1.44 2.08
N SER A 147 -6.49 0.43 1.56
CA SER A 147 -5.05 0.43 1.30
C SER A 147 -4.69 1.41 0.18
N THR A 148 -3.57 2.08 0.32
CA THR A 148 -2.96 2.87 -0.76
C THR A 148 -1.78 2.09 -1.32
N PRO A 149 -1.66 1.92 -2.63
CA PRO A 149 -0.48 1.30 -3.24
C PRO A 149 0.80 2.03 -2.88
N THR A 150 1.94 1.35 -2.98
CA THR A 150 3.27 1.96 -2.83
C THR A 150 4.05 1.79 -4.11
N LEU A 151 4.56 2.89 -4.65
CA LEU A 151 5.42 2.89 -5.83
C LEU A 151 6.88 3.03 -5.40
N LEU A 152 7.70 2.07 -5.81
CA LEU A 152 9.16 2.08 -5.63
C LEU A 152 9.83 1.47 -6.85
N ASP A 153 10.86 2.11 -7.38
CA ASP A 153 11.69 1.63 -8.51
C ASP A 153 10.88 1.13 -9.70
N GLY A 154 9.84 1.90 -10.08
CA GLY A 154 8.97 1.56 -11.20
C GLY A 154 8.05 0.36 -10.97
N LYS A 155 7.90 -0.09 -9.72
CA LYS A 155 7.01 -1.17 -9.29
C LYS A 155 5.95 -0.65 -8.33
N LEU A 156 4.70 -1.05 -8.56
CA LEU A 156 3.59 -0.80 -7.65
C LEU A 156 3.33 -2.05 -6.81
N TYR A 157 3.30 -1.86 -5.52
CA TYR A 157 2.91 -2.86 -4.53
C TYR A 157 1.52 -2.52 -4.03
N THR A 158 0.56 -3.38 -4.30
CA THR A 158 -0.86 -3.13 -4.03
C THR A 158 -1.42 -4.26 -3.17
N LEU A 159 -1.98 -3.89 -2.02
CA LEU A 159 -2.69 -4.82 -1.14
C LEU A 159 -4.19 -4.60 -1.32
N PHE A 160 -4.88 -5.65 -1.72
CA PHE A 160 -6.33 -5.67 -1.87
C PHE A 160 -7.03 -6.07 -0.57
N SER A 161 -8.30 -5.74 -0.43
CA SER A 161 -9.05 -5.98 0.82
C SER A 161 -9.20 -7.45 1.17
N ASN A 162 -9.05 -8.37 0.22
CA ASN A 162 -9.06 -9.82 0.44
C ASN A 162 -7.69 -10.39 0.84
N GLY A 163 -6.71 -9.54 1.12
CA GLY A 163 -5.37 -9.97 1.51
C GLY A 163 -4.48 -10.40 0.35
N VAL A 164 -4.89 -10.21 -0.90
CA VAL A 164 -4.00 -10.41 -2.04
C VAL A 164 -3.05 -9.22 -2.15
N LEU A 165 -1.76 -9.49 -2.10
CA LEU A 165 -0.70 -8.53 -2.39
C LEU A 165 -0.14 -8.81 -3.78
N CYS A 166 -0.07 -7.80 -4.63
CA CYS A 166 0.55 -7.93 -5.93
C CYS A 166 1.65 -6.90 -6.16
N ARG A 167 2.59 -7.26 -7.02
CA ARG A 167 3.58 -6.35 -7.60
C ARG A 167 3.36 -6.25 -9.11
N VAL A 168 3.25 -5.02 -9.60
CA VAL A 168 3.06 -4.76 -11.01
C VAL A 168 4.07 -3.75 -11.54
N ASN A 169 4.40 -3.85 -12.81
CA ASN A 169 5.19 -2.84 -13.49
C ASN A 169 4.36 -1.55 -13.64
N ALA A 170 4.79 -0.45 -13.05
CA ALA A 170 4.05 0.80 -12.99
C ALA A 170 3.82 1.43 -14.38
N LYS A 171 4.73 1.22 -15.34
CA LYS A 171 4.62 1.76 -16.70
C LYS A 171 3.60 1.01 -17.54
N THR A 172 3.55 -0.32 -17.42
CA THR A 172 2.80 -1.20 -18.32
C THR A 172 1.58 -1.85 -17.70
N GLY A 173 1.46 -1.87 -16.38
CA GLY A 173 0.45 -2.65 -15.66
C GLY A 173 0.69 -4.16 -15.67
N LYS A 174 1.81 -4.63 -16.22
CA LYS A 174 2.09 -6.07 -16.24
C LYS A 174 2.30 -6.59 -14.83
N LEU A 175 1.57 -7.63 -14.45
CA LEU A 175 1.74 -8.35 -13.20
C LEU A 175 3.11 -9.04 -13.18
N ASP A 176 3.91 -8.77 -12.15
CA ASP A 176 5.17 -9.49 -11.91
C ASP A 176 4.89 -10.74 -11.06
N TRP A 177 4.13 -10.57 -9.97
CA TRP A 177 3.69 -11.64 -9.07
C TRP A 177 2.50 -11.19 -8.21
N GLU A 178 1.77 -12.17 -7.69
CA GLU A 178 0.78 -11.99 -6.63
C GLU A 178 0.91 -13.10 -5.58
N ILE A 179 0.57 -12.77 -4.34
CA ILE A 179 0.52 -13.71 -3.22
C ILE A 179 -0.70 -13.42 -2.34
N LYS A 180 -1.25 -14.44 -1.72
CA LYS A 180 -2.23 -14.31 -0.67
C LYS A 180 -1.49 -14.19 0.67
N THR A 181 -1.73 -13.10 1.40
CA THR A 181 -1.00 -12.78 2.65
C THR A 181 -1.73 -13.26 3.90
N VAL A 182 -2.93 -13.83 3.74
CA VAL A 182 -3.77 -14.36 4.80
C VAL A 182 -4.26 -15.75 4.44
N ASP A 183 -4.41 -16.61 5.44
CA ASP A 183 -4.93 -17.96 5.28
C ASP A 183 -6.45 -17.98 5.10
N SER A 184 -7.01 -19.19 4.82
CA SER A 184 -8.45 -19.35 4.55
C SER A 184 -9.33 -19.13 5.79
N ASP A 185 -8.77 -19.31 6.97
CA ASP A 185 -9.39 -19.13 8.29
C ASP A 185 -9.11 -17.78 8.92
N TYR A 186 -8.47 -16.86 8.18
CA TYR A 186 -8.20 -15.52 8.65
C TYR A 186 -9.50 -14.74 8.92
N GLU A 187 -9.64 -14.25 10.15
CA GLU A 187 -10.73 -13.38 10.54
C GLU A 187 -10.38 -11.93 10.20
N PHE A 188 -11.08 -11.38 9.22
CA PHE A 188 -10.85 -10.00 8.80
C PHE A 188 -11.24 -9.03 9.92
N PRO A 189 -10.43 -7.98 10.16
CA PRO A 189 -10.82 -6.90 11.05
C PRO A 189 -12.15 -6.28 10.61
N GLU A 190 -12.91 -5.73 11.56
CA GLU A 190 -14.21 -5.07 11.30
C GLU A 190 -14.12 -4.04 10.15
N TRP A 191 -13.00 -3.32 10.09
CA TRP A 191 -12.73 -2.29 9.08
C TRP A 191 -12.00 -2.81 7.83
N GLY A 192 -11.81 -4.11 7.72
CA GLY A 192 -11.04 -4.74 6.65
C GLY A 192 -9.54 -4.50 6.75
N ILE A 193 -8.81 -5.01 5.76
CA ILE A 193 -7.37 -4.76 5.62
C ILE A 193 -7.18 -3.33 5.11
N SER A 194 -6.61 -2.45 5.95
CA SER A 194 -6.47 -1.02 5.68
C SER A 194 -5.02 -0.54 5.57
N CYS A 195 -4.04 -1.40 5.89
CA CYS A 195 -2.64 -0.99 5.81
C CYS A 195 -2.20 -0.78 4.36
N SER A 196 -1.35 0.22 4.17
CA SER A 196 -0.66 0.45 2.91
C SER A 196 0.73 -0.17 2.97
N PRO A 197 1.16 -0.96 1.98
CA PRO A 197 2.45 -1.63 2.00
C PRO A 197 3.59 -0.66 2.31
N LEU A 198 4.43 -1.00 3.29
CA LEU A 198 5.66 -0.28 3.55
C LEU A 198 6.81 -1.10 2.97
N ILE A 199 7.57 -0.49 2.06
CA ILE A 199 8.77 -1.11 1.50
C ILE A 199 9.97 -0.55 2.23
N TRP A 200 10.75 -1.44 2.83
CA TRP A 200 11.96 -1.10 3.58
C TRP A 200 13.09 -2.04 3.17
N ASN A 201 14.08 -1.51 2.49
CA ASN A 201 15.12 -2.32 1.85
C ASN A 201 14.49 -3.44 0.98
N GLU A 202 14.79 -4.71 1.27
CA GLU A 202 14.23 -5.88 0.57
C GLU A 202 12.98 -6.45 1.24
N LEU A 203 12.34 -5.68 2.15
CA LEU A 203 11.20 -6.13 2.94
C LEU A 203 9.92 -5.45 2.47
N ILE A 204 8.82 -6.20 2.49
CA ILE A 204 7.47 -5.66 2.42
C ILE A 204 6.84 -5.85 3.79
N ILE A 205 6.51 -4.75 4.45
CA ILE A 205 5.95 -4.74 5.79
C ILE A 205 4.46 -4.45 5.70
N LEU A 206 3.65 -5.35 6.23
CA LEU A 206 2.20 -5.26 6.28
C LEU A 206 1.72 -5.38 7.72
N ASN A 207 0.70 -4.60 8.08
CA ASN A 207 -0.08 -4.78 9.30
C ASN A 207 -1.48 -5.24 8.89
N LEU A 208 -1.75 -6.52 9.02
CA LEU A 208 -2.99 -7.13 8.56
C LEU A 208 -4.10 -7.10 9.64
N GLY A 209 -3.77 -6.74 10.86
CA GLY A 209 -4.67 -6.75 12.01
C GLY A 209 -4.47 -7.97 12.91
N PRO A 210 -5.28 -8.10 13.96
CA PRO A 210 -5.20 -9.23 14.88
C PRO A 210 -5.71 -10.52 14.21
N ASN A 211 -5.03 -11.63 14.50
CA ASN A 211 -5.55 -12.98 14.35
C ASN A 211 -6.22 -13.39 15.64
#